data_0d01980b676c939eabf957100334f426
#
_entry.id   0d01980b676c939eabf957100334f426
#
_cell.length_a   1.000
_cell.length_b   1.000
_cell.length_c   1.000
_cell.angle_alpha   90.00
_cell.angle_beta   90.00
_cell.angle_gamma   90.00
#
_symmetry.space_group_name_H-M   'P 1'
#
loop_
_entity.id
_entity.type
_entity.pdbx_description
1 polymer ?
#
loop_
_entity_poly.entity_id
_entity_poly.type
_entity_poly.pdbx_seq_one_letter_code
_entity_poly.pdbx_strand_id
1 'polypeptide(L)'
;VALGRAPAEALITHARVVNVFNHQISAPTSVALAQGRVAAIGPEAPAWRGPDTQVWEAGGAYLLPGLIDAHTHLDSMFQLGPYSELALARGNTSAVTELAMMAGAWGINGLRLLLAEAAAAPLRVFSLAPPLVPPFPEWETSAGLSFENFKEILAHPDCLGVGETYWPAIIDGEERAAMNYAAAQALGKTLEGHGAGARGARLMAYAAAGTTSCHESVSAADAAERLALGLAVMVREGFVRREMAAVVPALRDLPESGQAMLVTDLADFEDLIAAGALNPLLAKAAALGVAPARAVAWCSLNPARYFGLRYMGAVAPGYVADLALVEDLQEFRARWVWLEGRLKAQQGRLLQPPQAFVYPPSASATLRCPPLPPEAFCLAAPGGRARVRVVEAAGDTITKEAQAELKVAQGNVLADPGQDVLKMAHVNRHSAELKMALGFAKGWGLRQGALATNLIWDTTNLFVAGCSEAEMSLAAETVRAMGGGLAVAAGQRVLARLPLPIGGIISPEPVPEVHRMAEDCRRALAGLGCPLPRPFLRAQTFCFTGLPFLRLTDKGLVDVRARKFVEVLL
;
A
#
# COMPACT_ATOMS: atom_id res chain seq x y z
N VAL A 1 18.01 -32.94 -17.23
CA VAL A 1 18.45 -32.99 -15.81
C VAL A 1 17.72 -34.08 -15.07
N ALA A 2 16.38 -34.08 -15.00
CA ALA A 2 15.60 -35.06 -14.20
C ALA A 2 15.93 -36.50 -14.52
N LEU A 3 16.20 -36.82 -15.77
CA LEU A 3 16.57 -38.18 -16.25
C LEU A 3 18.09 -38.48 -16.15
N GLY A 4 18.89 -37.59 -15.55
CA GLY A 4 20.34 -37.74 -15.45
C GLY A 4 21.11 -37.57 -16.78
N ARG A 5 20.46 -37.11 -17.85
CA ARG A 5 21.07 -36.94 -19.19
C ARG A 5 21.93 -35.69 -19.34
N ALA A 6 21.76 -34.75 -18.43
CA ALA A 6 22.53 -33.49 -18.35
C ALA A 6 22.70 -33.09 -16.88
N PRO A 7 23.82 -32.47 -16.49
CA PRO A 7 23.98 -31.94 -15.12
C PRO A 7 23.05 -30.75 -14.86
N ALA A 8 22.76 -30.51 -13.60
CA ALA A 8 22.13 -29.30 -13.13
C ALA A 8 23.14 -28.14 -13.08
N GLU A 9 22.66 -26.92 -13.25
CA GLU A 9 23.46 -25.70 -13.02
C GLU A 9 23.71 -25.51 -11.52
N ALA A 10 22.71 -25.87 -10.71
CA ALA A 10 22.78 -25.79 -9.26
C ALA A 10 22.00 -26.91 -8.58
N LEU A 11 22.46 -27.28 -7.38
CA LEU A 11 21.81 -28.25 -6.50
C LEU A 11 21.66 -27.64 -5.10
N ILE A 12 20.45 -27.71 -4.56
CA ILE A 12 20.19 -27.44 -3.14
C ILE A 12 19.97 -28.82 -2.50
N THR A 13 20.91 -29.24 -1.64
CA THR A 13 20.92 -30.58 -1.04
C THR A 13 20.41 -30.55 0.39
N HIS A 14 19.82 -31.67 0.84
CA HIS A 14 19.26 -31.86 2.20
C HIS A 14 18.28 -30.73 2.62
N ALA A 15 17.47 -30.22 1.68
CA ALA A 15 16.41 -29.26 1.95
C ALA A 15 15.08 -29.96 2.27
N ARG A 16 14.31 -29.42 3.19
CA ARG A 16 12.90 -29.81 3.41
C ARG A 16 12.03 -28.94 2.53
N VAL A 17 11.51 -29.47 1.45
CA VAL A 17 10.66 -28.72 0.52
C VAL A 17 9.28 -28.51 1.15
N VAL A 18 8.87 -27.26 1.24
CA VAL A 18 7.50 -26.87 1.61
C VAL A 18 6.62 -26.98 0.37
N ASN A 19 5.84 -28.06 0.30
CA ASN A 19 4.97 -28.34 -0.84
C ASN A 19 3.63 -27.61 -0.67
N VAL A 20 3.43 -26.57 -1.46
CA VAL A 20 2.24 -25.72 -1.43
C VAL A 20 1.02 -26.30 -2.16
N PHE A 21 1.17 -27.45 -2.87
CA PHE A 21 0.06 -28.12 -3.54
C PHE A 21 -0.73 -29.04 -2.60
N ASN A 22 -0.02 -29.76 -1.73
CA ASN A 22 -0.61 -30.71 -0.78
C ASN A 22 -0.43 -30.29 0.69
N HIS A 23 0.18 -29.13 0.92
CA HIS A 23 0.47 -28.54 2.24
C HIS A 23 1.33 -29.42 3.16
N GLN A 24 2.20 -30.23 2.57
CA GLN A 24 3.13 -31.09 3.29
C GLN A 24 4.56 -30.56 3.25
N ILE A 25 5.36 -30.99 4.20
CA ILE A 25 6.80 -30.71 4.24
C ILE A 25 7.52 -32.01 3.99
N SER A 26 8.41 -32.04 3.00
CA SER A 26 9.15 -33.25 2.67
C SER A 26 10.16 -33.67 3.75
N ALA A 27 10.56 -34.93 3.78
CA ALA A 27 11.85 -35.31 4.33
C ALA A 27 12.97 -34.54 3.61
N PRO A 28 14.18 -34.42 4.20
CA PRO A 28 15.32 -33.83 3.52
C PRO A 28 15.55 -34.46 2.14
N THR A 29 15.59 -33.62 1.11
CA THR A 29 15.72 -34.06 -0.29
C THR A 29 16.60 -33.05 -1.05
N SER A 30 16.86 -33.31 -2.33
CA SER A 30 17.62 -32.43 -3.20
C SER A 30 16.74 -31.80 -4.25
N VAL A 31 17.06 -30.56 -4.61
CA VAL A 31 16.38 -29.79 -5.67
C VAL A 31 17.42 -29.35 -6.69
N ALA A 32 17.24 -29.78 -7.93
CA ALA A 32 18.09 -29.41 -9.05
C ALA A 32 17.52 -28.21 -9.80
N LEU A 33 18.37 -27.24 -10.11
CA LEU A 33 18.04 -26.03 -10.85
C LEU A 33 18.75 -26.00 -12.18
N ALA A 34 18.04 -25.61 -13.24
CA ALA A 34 18.59 -25.39 -14.58
C ALA A 34 17.72 -24.40 -15.34
N GLN A 35 18.34 -23.54 -16.13
CA GLN A 35 17.68 -22.55 -16.99
C GLN A 35 16.66 -21.68 -16.23
N GLY A 36 17.03 -21.27 -15.03
CA GLY A 36 16.18 -20.44 -14.17
C GLY A 36 14.96 -21.17 -13.58
N ARG A 37 14.89 -22.49 -13.68
CA ARG A 37 13.75 -23.30 -13.24
C ARG A 37 14.18 -24.43 -12.30
N VAL A 38 13.22 -24.90 -11.52
CA VAL A 38 13.34 -26.18 -10.81
C VAL A 38 13.29 -27.29 -11.86
N ALA A 39 14.37 -28.05 -11.99
CA ALA A 39 14.49 -29.11 -12.97
C ALA A 39 14.08 -30.49 -12.44
N ALA A 40 14.38 -30.76 -11.15
CA ALA A 40 14.05 -32.04 -10.52
C ALA A 40 14.04 -31.88 -8.99
N ILE A 41 13.33 -32.79 -8.31
CA ILE A 41 13.27 -32.91 -6.84
C ILE A 41 13.33 -34.39 -6.51
N GLY A 42 14.22 -34.79 -5.64
CA GLY A 42 14.35 -36.20 -5.22
C GLY A 42 15.71 -36.52 -4.59
N PRO A 43 15.94 -37.78 -4.25
CA PRO A 43 17.21 -38.23 -3.68
C PRO A 43 18.33 -38.43 -4.72
N GLU A 44 18.04 -38.23 -6.02
CA GLU A 44 18.95 -38.54 -7.15
C GLU A 44 20.03 -37.44 -7.36
N ALA A 45 20.33 -36.64 -6.36
CA ALA A 45 21.33 -35.58 -6.43
C ALA A 45 22.68 -35.96 -7.05
N PRO A 46 23.24 -37.17 -6.77
CA PRO A 46 24.48 -37.62 -7.43
C PRO A 46 24.35 -37.71 -8.95
N ALA A 47 23.19 -38.14 -9.47
CA ALA A 47 22.95 -38.25 -10.92
C ALA A 47 22.78 -36.91 -11.61
N TRP A 48 22.50 -35.84 -10.86
CA TRP A 48 22.30 -34.48 -11.42
C TRP A 48 23.54 -33.62 -11.32
N ARG A 49 24.57 -34.08 -10.60
CA ARG A 49 25.80 -33.31 -10.37
C ARG A 49 26.77 -33.47 -11.52
N GLY A 50 27.27 -32.33 -12.02
CA GLY A 50 28.40 -32.24 -12.96
C GLY A 50 29.56 -31.45 -12.34
N PRO A 51 30.69 -31.32 -13.08
CA PRO A 51 31.88 -30.61 -12.58
C PRO A 51 31.61 -29.13 -12.24
N ASP A 52 30.74 -28.49 -12.98
CA ASP A 52 30.43 -27.06 -12.84
C ASP A 52 29.15 -26.79 -12.02
N THR A 53 28.50 -27.83 -11.49
CA THR A 53 27.27 -27.69 -10.70
C THR A 53 27.59 -27.01 -9.38
N GLN A 54 26.95 -25.86 -9.13
CA GLN A 54 27.00 -25.20 -7.84
C GLN A 54 26.18 -25.98 -6.81
N VAL A 55 26.73 -26.22 -5.61
CA VAL A 55 26.05 -26.99 -4.57
C VAL A 55 25.86 -26.14 -3.32
N TRP A 56 24.61 -26.05 -2.85
CA TRP A 56 24.23 -25.43 -1.59
C TRP A 56 23.67 -26.48 -0.63
N GLU A 57 24.34 -26.64 0.51
CA GLU A 57 23.94 -27.58 1.56
C GLU A 57 22.93 -26.93 2.49
N ALA A 58 21.67 -27.35 2.43
CA ALA A 58 20.59 -26.79 3.23
C ALA A 58 20.63 -27.22 4.70
N GLY A 59 21.22 -28.39 5.02
CA GLY A 59 21.35 -28.86 6.40
C GLY A 59 20.01 -29.13 7.09
N GLY A 60 18.99 -29.51 6.34
CA GLY A 60 17.65 -29.76 6.87
C GLY A 60 16.76 -28.52 7.00
N ALA A 61 17.23 -27.34 6.57
CA ALA A 61 16.43 -26.11 6.50
C ALA A 61 15.30 -26.23 5.46
N TYR A 62 14.32 -25.30 5.51
CA TYR A 62 13.11 -25.37 4.72
C TYR A 62 13.24 -24.54 3.43
N LEU A 63 12.95 -25.17 2.30
CA LEU A 63 12.93 -24.53 1.00
C LEU A 63 11.50 -24.15 0.62
N LEU A 64 11.24 -22.87 0.52
CA LEU A 64 9.97 -22.26 0.14
C LEU A 64 10.03 -21.78 -1.32
N PRO A 65 8.88 -21.69 -2.03
CA PRO A 65 8.78 -20.80 -3.18
C PRO A 65 8.99 -19.35 -2.73
N GLY A 66 9.46 -18.53 -3.65
CA GLY A 66 9.52 -17.09 -3.43
C GLY A 66 8.14 -16.51 -3.10
N LEU A 67 8.10 -15.62 -2.12
CA LEU A 67 6.85 -15.01 -1.65
C LEU A 67 6.39 -13.91 -2.61
N ILE A 68 5.08 -13.81 -2.79
CA ILE A 68 4.38 -12.86 -3.67
C ILE A 68 3.40 -12.06 -2.82
N ASP A 69 3.66 -10.77 -2.65
CA ASP A 69 2.68 -9.86 -2.05
C ASP A 69 1.62 -9.51 -3.09
N ALA A 70 0.41 -10.02 -2.91
CA ALA A 70 -0.66 -9.93 -3.90
C ALA A 70 -1.34 -8.57 -3.94
N HIS A 71 -1.14 -7.72 -2.94
CA HIS A 71 -1.70 -6.36 -2.88
C HIS A 71 -0.88 -5.49 -1.94
N THR A 72 -0.28 -4.46 -2.50
CA THR A 72 0.51 -3.47 -1.75
C THR A 72 0.55 -2.12 -2.47
N HIS A 73 1.05 -1.07 -1.80
CA HIS A 73 1.19 0.28 -2.33
C HIS A 73 2.67 0.66 -2.37
N LEU A 74 3.35 0.37 -3.48
CA LEU A 74 4.77 0.70 -3.71
C LEU A 74 4.94 1.97 -4.55
N ASP A 75 3.86 2.68 -4.79
CA ASP A 75 3.81 3.93 -5.57
C ASP A 75 3.94 5.18 -4.70
N SER A 76 4.35 5.03 -3.44
CA SER A 76 4.56 6.12 -2.49
C SER A 76 5.64 5.78 -1.44
N MET A 77 6.08 6.75 -0.66
CA MET A 77 7.02 6.72 0.46
C MET A 77 8.48 6.50 0.06
N PHE A 78 8.84 5.46 -0.66
CA PHE A 78 10.22 5.11 -1.02
C PHE A 78 10.31 4.55 -2.43
N GLN A 79 11.50 4.62 -3.03
CA GLN A 79 11.78 4.01 -4.32
C GLN A 79 11.78 2.47 -4.23
N LEU A 80 11.52 1.82 -5.37
CA LEU A 80 11.45 0.36 -5.46
C LEU A 80 12.81 -0.32 -5.20
N GLY A 81 13.92 0.32 -5.52
CA GLY A 81 15.26 -0.19 -5.21
C GLY A 81 15.46 -0.40 -3.72
N PRO A 82 15.36 0.64 -2.87
CA PRO A 82 15.43 0.54 -1.41
C PRO A 82 14.43 -0.44 -0.79
N TYR A 83 13.20 -0.50 -1.30
CA TYR A 83 12.22 -1.50 -0.85
C TYR A 83 12.69 -2.91 -1.17
N SER A 84 13.14 -3.13 -2.42
CA SER A 84 13.60 -4.43 -2.90
C SER A 84 14.77 -4.96 -2.08
N GLU A 85 15.66 -4.08 -1.62
CA GLU A 85 16.79 -4.47 -0.76
C GLU A 85 16.33 -5.19 0.51
N LEU A 86 15.26 -4.70 1.12
CA LEU A 86 14.72 -5.31 2.34
C LEU A 86 13.83 -6.52 2.04
N ALA A 87 12.90 -6.38 1.10
CA ALA A 87 11.92 -7.42 0.80
C ALA A 87 12.56 -8.66 0.17
N LEU A 88 13.36 -8.49 -0.91
CA LEU A 88 14.00 -9.60 -1.61
C LEU A 88 15.01 -10.33 -0.73
N ALA A 89 15.78 -9.60 0.08
CA ALA A 89 16.74 -10.22 1.00
C ALA A 89 16.09 -11.15 2.03
N ARG A 90 14.78 -11.08 2.20
CA ARG A 90 13.96 -11.90 3.12
C ARG A 90 13.11 -12.94 2.40
N GLY A 91 13.25 -13.10 1.07
CA GLY A 91 12.52 -14.11 0.31
C GLY A 91 11.21 -13.64 -0.31
N ASN A 92 10.89 -12.35 -0.22
CA ASN A 92 9.77 -11.75 -0.96
C ASN A 92 10.28 -11.45 -2.38
N THR A 93 9.93 -12.30 -3.34
CA THR A 93 10.50 -12.27 -4.70
C THR A 93 9.65 -11.46 -5.67
N SER A 94 8.39 -11.24 -5.33
CA SER A 94 7.45 -10.51 -6.18
C SER A 94 6.46 -9.68 -5.36
N ALA A 95 5.96 -8.60 -5.94
CA ALA A 95 4.89 -7.79 -5.40
C ALA A 95 3.95 -7.33 -6.51
N VAL A 96 2.66 -7.20 -6.21
CA VAL A 96 1.63 -6.60 -7.07
C VAL A 96 1.21 -5.28 -6.44
N THR A 97 1.55 -4.18 -7.09
CA THR A 97 1.35 -2.83 -6.54
C THR A 97 0.19 -2.10 -7.19
N GLU A 98 -0.56 -1.38 -6.35
CA GLU A 98 -1.43 -0.30 -6.79
C GLU A 98 -0.62 0.87 -7.36
N LEU A 99 -1.26 1.73 -8.16
CA LEU A 99 -0.63 2.87 -8.83
C LEU A 99 -1.42 4.17 -8.64
N ALA A 100 -2.44 4.18 -7.78
CA ALA A 100 -3.39 5.29 -7.64
C ALA A 100 -2.73 6.57 -7.09
N MET A 101 -1.81 6.44 -6.13
CA MET A 101 -1.09 7.57 -5.53
C MET A 101 -0.23 8.31 -6.57
N MET A 102 0.57 7.58 -7.35
CA MET A 102 1.40 8.19 -8.40
C MET A 102 0.55 8.76 -9.54
N ALA A 103 -0.55 8.09 -9.91
CA ALA A 103 -1.50 8.62 -10.88
C ALA A 103 -2.15 9.93 -10.39
N GLY A 104 -2.53 10.00 -9.11
CA GLY A 104 -3.04 11.21 -8.47
C GLY A 104 -2.02 12.34 -8.40
N ALA A 105 -0.76 12.01 -8.15
CA ALA A 105 0.32 12.96 -8.00
C ALA A 105 0.82 13.56 -9.32
N TRP A 106 0.99 12.71 -10.35
CA TRP A 106 1.68 13.13 -11.58
C TRP A 106 1.08 12.53 -12.87
N GLY A 107 -0.05 11.85 -12.77
CA GLY A 107 -0.75 11.28 -13.92
C GLY A 107 0.09 10.24 -14.67
N ILE A 108 -0.14 10.14 -15.98
CA ILE A 108 0.52 9.15 -16.84
C ILE A 108 2.06 9.27 -16.86
N ASN A 109 2.60 10.48 -16.72
CA ASN A 109 4.05 10.68 -16.73
C ASN A 109 4.72 10.03 -15.51
N GLY A 110 4.09 10.15 -14.34
CA GLY A 110 4.55 9.47 -13.12
C GLY A 110 4.45 7.95 -13.26
N LEU A 111 3.36 7.44 -13.82
CA LEU A 111 3.16 6.01 -14.02
C LEU A 111 4.18 5.39 -14.96
N ARG A 112 4.50 6.04 -16.09
CA ARG A 112 5.54 5.56 -17.02
C ARG A 112 6.91 5.45 -16.35
N LEU A 113 7.27 6.42 -15.51
CA LEU A 113 8.53 6.40 -14.77
C LEU A 113 8.55 5.34 -13.69
N LEU A 114 7.44 5.16 -12.96
CA LEU A 114 7.32 4.12 -11.94
C LEU A 114 7.40 2.70 -12.56
N LEU A 115 6.76 2.48 -13.71
CA LEU A 115 6.88 1.22 -14.45
C LEU A 115 8.32 0.98 -14.96
N ALA A 116 9.02 2.04 -15.39
CA ALA A 116 10.42 1.95 -15.76
C ALA A 116 11.32 1.62 -14.54
N GLU A 117 11.04 2.20 -13.37
CA GLU A 117 11.71 1.83 -12.13
C GLU A 117 11.41 0.37 -11.75
N ALA A 118 10.16 -0.08 -11.88
CA ALA A 118 9.74 -1.45 -11.61
C ALA A 118 10.51 -2.47 -12.48
N ALA A 119 10.70 -2.15 -13.77
CA ALA A 119 11.48 -2.99 -14.67
C ALA A 119 12.98 -3.05 -14.33
N ALA A 120 13.51 -2.02 -13.65
CA ALA A 120 14.91 -1.96 -13.20
C ALA A 120 15.12 -2.52 -11.77
N ALA A 121 14.06 -2.72 -11.02
CA ALA A 121 14.12 -3.20 -9.63
C ALA A 121 14.61 -4.67 -9.57
N PRO A 122 15.39 -5.05 -8.55
CA PRO A 122 15.79 -6.45 -8.37
C PRO A 122 14.62 -7.36 -7.97
N LEU A 123 13.59 -6.81 -7.32
CA LEU A 123 12.33 -7.47 -7.03
C LEU A 123 11.46 -7.49 -8.28
N ARG A 124 10.73 -8.58 -8.54
CA ARG A 124 9.74 -8.63 -9.60
C ARG A 124 8.49 -7.85 -9.18
N VAL A 125 8.25 -6.70 -9.82
CA VAL A 125 7.10 -5.84 -9.50
C VAL A 125 6.09 -5.89 -10.63
N PHE A 126 4.89 -6.36 -10.32
CA PHE A 126 3.70 -6.27 -11.16
C PHE A 126 2.86 -5.09 -10.72
N SER A 127 1.99 -4.62 -11.60
CA SER A 127 1.15 -3.45 -11.33
C SER A 127 -0.33 -3.73 -11.59
N LEU A 128 -1.18 -2.87 -11.04
CA LEU A 128 -2.60 -2.80 -11.31
C LEU A 128 -2.94 -1.41 -11.88
N ALA A 129 -3.73 -1.35 -12.94
CA ALA A 129 -4.13 -0.08 -13.55
C ALA A 129 -5.13 0.65 -12.62
N PRO A 130 -4.90 1.92 -12.26
CA PRO A 130 -5.80 2.64 -11.36
C PRO A 130 -7.19 2.82 -11.98
N PRO A 131 -8.27 2.39 -11.32
CA PRO A 131 -9.60 2.40 -11.92
C PRO A 131 -10.16 3.81 -12.11
N LEU A 132 -10.06 4.64 -11.07
CA LEU A 132 -10.59 6.01 -11.02
C LEU A 132 -9.59 6.90 -10.26
N VAL A 133 -9.12 7.95 -10.91
CA VAL A 133 -8.20 8.92 -10.29
C VAL A 133 -8.58 10.33 -10.77
N PRO A 134 -9.14 11.17 -9.90
CA PRO A 134 -9.62 10.83 -8.56
C PRO A 134 -10.87 9.95 -8.61
N PRO A 135 -11.21 9.24 -7.52
CA PRO A 135 -12.41 8.39 -7.46
C PRO A 135 -13.72 9.15 -7.64
N PHE A 136 -13.80 10.37 -7.13
CA PHE A 136 -15.00 11.22 -7.16
C PHE A 136 -14.65 12.62 -7.69
N PRO A 137 -14.48 12.77 -9.02
CA PRO A 137 -14.06 14.04 -9.62
C PRO A 137 -15.04 15.20 -9.40
N GLU A 138 -16.28 14.94 -9.05
CA GLU A 138 -17.23 15.96 -8.63
C GLU A 138 -16.84 16.62 -7.30
N TRP A 139 -16.16 15.91 -6.40
CA TRP A 139 -15.82 16.39 -5.06
C TRP A 139 -14.36 16.76 -4.90
N GLU A 140 -13.46 16.20 -5.69
CA GLU A 140 -12.01 16.32 -5.48
C GLU A 140 -11.25 16.43 -6.80
N THR A 141 -9.99 16.86 -6.70
CA THR A 141 -9.13 17.05 -7.86
C THR A 141 -7.82 16.26 -7.69
N SER A 142 -7.28 15.74 -8.79
CA SER A 142 -5.95 15.14 -8.86
C SER A 142 -5.33 15.41 -10.24
N ALA A 143 -4.10 14.94 -10.50
CA ALA A 143 -3.54 14.98 -11.86
C ALA A 143 -4.39 14.17 -12.85
N GLY A 144 -5.02 13.11 -12.36
CA GLY A 144 -5.98 12.33 -13.13
C GLY A 144 -5.36 11.39 -14.16
N LEU A 145 -6.19 10.52 -14.69
CA LEU A 145 -5.83 9.57 -15.73
C LEU A 145 -6.94 9.48 -16.78
N SER A 146 -6.64 9.79 -18.05
CA SER A 146 -7.63 9.64 -19.12
C SER A 146 -7.90 8.16 -19.41
N PHE A 147 -9.03 7.84 -20.08
CA PHE A 147 -9.32 6.45 -20.46
C PHE A 147 -8.26 5.87 -21.40
N GLU A 148 -7.73 6.66 -22.29
CA GLU A 148 -6.64 6.23 -23.18
C GLU A 148 -5.36 5.90 -22.40
N ASN A 149 -5.00 6.75 -21.41
CA ASN A 149 -3.87 6.52 -20.54
C ASN A 149 -4.10 5.29 -19.63
N PHE A 150 -5.33 5.09 -19.16
CA PHE A 150 -5.69 3.87 -18.42
C PHE A 150 -5.47 2.62 -19.28
N LYS A 151 -5.93 2.63 -20.53
CA LYS A 151 -5.73 1.50 -21.48
C LYS A 151 -4.25 1.26 -21.76
N GLU A 152 -3.43 2.32 -21.84
CA GLU A 152 -1.98 2.19 -22.01
C GLU A 152 -1.37 1.41 -20.84
N ILE A 153 -1.69 1.78 -19.60
CA ILE A 153 -1.21 1.08 -18.41
C ILE A 153 -1.76 -0.35 -18.36
N LEU A 154 -3.06 -0.51 -18.60
CA LEU A 154 -3.69 -1.83 -18.60
C LEU A 154 -3.07 -2.78 -19.63
N ALA A 155 -2.63 -2.28 -20.78
CA ALA A 155 -1.98 -3.07 -21.81
C ALA A 155 -0.51 -3.43 -21.51
N HIS A 156 0.10 -2.83 -20.48
CA HIS A 156 1.47 -3.15 -20.09
C HIS A 156 1.59 -4.64 -19.73
N PRO A 157 2.67 -5.34 -20.17
CA PRO A 157 2.81 -6.78 -19.92
C PRO A 157 2.83 -7.14 -18.43
N ASP A 158 3.39 -6.30 -17.58
CA ASP A 158 3.45 -6.50 -16.13
C ASP A 158 2.25 -5.92 -15.38
N CYS A 159 1.25 -5.37 -16.07
CA CYS A 159 -0.02 -4.98 -15.48
C CYS A 159 -0.97 -6.18 -15.46
N LEU A 160 -1.35 -6.65 -14.28
CA LEU A 160 -2.13 -7.89 -14.11
C LEU A 160 -3.64 -7.67 -14.12
N GLY A 161 -4.10 -6.45 -13.82
CA GLY A 161 -5.52 -6.16 -13.71
C GLY A 161 -5.83 -4.69 -13.49
N VAL A 162 -7.06 -4.44 -13.10
CA VAL A 162 -7.53 -3.15 -12.58
C VAL A 162 -7.33 -3.15 -11.07
N GLY A 163 -6.81 -2.07 -10.54
CA GLY A 163 -6.60 -1.86 -9.12
C GLY A 163 -7.88 -1.74 -8.31
N GLU A 164 -7.73 -1.51 -7.03
CA GLU A 164 -8.81 -1.44 -6.06
C GLU A 164 -9.90 -0.45 -6.48
N THR A 165 -11.06 -0.97 -6.85
CA THR A 165 -12.19 -0.17 -7.28
C THR A 165 -13.21 -0.08 -6.16
N TYR A 166 -13.60 1.14 -5.78
CA TYR A 166 -14.60 1.35 -4.72
C TYR A 166 -15.98 0.85 -5.18
N TRP A 167 -16.59 -0.04 -4.39
CA TRP A 167 -17.85 -0.67 -4.73
C TRP A 167 -19.00 0.32 -5.05
N PRO A 168 -19.10 1.53 -4.44
CA PRO A 168 -20.16 2.48 -4.80
C PRO A 168 -20.09 2.94 -6.25
N ALA A 169 -18.88 3.17 -6.78
CA ALA A 169 -18.72 3.59 -8.18
C ALA A 169 -19.26 2.55 -9.16
N ILE A 170 -19.11 1.27 -8.85
CA ILE A 170 -19.60 0.17 -9.69
C ILE A 170 -21.13 0.04 -9.61
N ILE A 171 -21.69 -0.04 -8.40
CA ILE A 171 -23.13 -0.30 -8.25
C ILE A 171 -24.01 0.93 -8.54
N ASP A 172 -23.44 2.13 -8.41
CA ASP A 172 -24.12 3.39 -8.77
C ASP A 172 -24.05 3.67 -10.28
N GLY A 173 -23.31 2.82 -11.05
CA GLY A 173 -23.26 2.90 -12.50
C GLY A 173 -22.36 4.03 -13.03
N GLU A 174 -21.24 4.31 -12.34
CA GLU A 174 -20.26 5.29 -12.81
C GLU A 174 -19.67 4.81 -14.15
N GLU A 175 -19.90 5.59 -15.22
CA GLU A 175 -19.59 5.20 -16.60
C GLU A 175 -18.12 4.83 -16.79
N ARG A 176 -17.22 5.60 -16.19
CA ARG A 176 -15.79 5.36 -16.31
C ARG A 176 -15.35 4.06 -15.66
N ALA A 177 -15.90 3.73 -14.49
CA ALA A 177 -15.63 2.46 -13.82
C ALA A 177 -16.13 1.27 -14.67
N ALA A 178 -17.31 1.38 -15.25
CA ALA A 178 -17.85 0.37 -16.15
C ALA A 178 -16.99 0.18 -17.41
N MET A 179 -16.51 1.28 -18.02
CA MET A 179 -15.60 1.23 -19.17
C MET A 179 -14.27 0.55 -18.82
N ASN A 180 -13.71 0.87 -17.67
CA ASN A 180 -12.45 0.29 -17.19
C ASN A 180 -12.60 -1.22 -16.94
N TYR A 181 -13.70 -1.65 -16.33
CA TYR A 181 -14.00 -3.06 -16.12
C TYR A 181 -14.16 -3.81 -17.44
N ALA A 182 -14.93 -3.26 -18.38
CA ALA A 182 -15.11 -3.86 -19.70
C ALA A 182 -13.77 -4.01 -20.46
N ALA A 183 -12.90 -3.01 -20.39
CA ALA A 183 -11.58 -3.07 -21.02
C ALA A 183 -10.70 -4.17 -20.42
N ALA A 184 -10.70 -4.34 -19.10
CA ALA A 184 -9.93 -5.38 -18.42
C ALA A 184 -10.48 -6.78 -18.68
N GLN A 185 -11.79 -6.95 -18.64
CA GLN A 185 -12.47 -8.22 -18.97
C GLN A 185 -12.16 -8.67 -20.40
N ALA A 186 -12.14 -7.73 -21.36
CA ALA A 186 -11.78 -8.03 -22.75
C ALA A 186 -10.33 -8.57 -22.90
N LEU A 187 -9.44 -8.23 -21.96
CA LEU A 187 -8.06 -8.72 -21.89
C LEU A 187 -7.89 -9.93 -20.97
N GLY A 188 -8.94 -10.42 -20.33
CA GLY A 188 -8.89 -11.52 -19.37
C GLY A 188 -8.12 -11.19 -18.09
N LYS A 189 -8.06 -9.91 -17.71
CA LYS A 189 -7.33 -9.41 -16.53
C LYS A 189 -8.23 -9.35 -15.30
N THR A 190 -7.63 -9.37 -14.10
CA THR A 190 -8.35 -9.35 -12.82
C THR A 190 -8.95 -7.97 -12.54
N LEU A 191 -9.97 -7.95 -11.68
CA LEU A 191 -10.67 -6.76 -11.23
C LEU A 191 -10.62 -6.72 -9.70
N GLU A 192 -9.65 -5.96 -9.16
CA GLU A 192 -9.46 -5.89 -7.71
C GLU A 192 -10.52 -5.01 -7.05
N GLY A 193 -10.99 -5.46 -5.89
CA GLY A 193 -12.10 -4.81 -5.21
C GLY A 193 -11.73 -4.15 -3.89
N HIS A 194 -12.24 -2.93 -3.70
CA HIS A 194 -12.29 -2.22 -2.41
C HIS A 194 -13.74 -2.24 -1.90
N GLY A 195 -14.10 -3.35 -1.24
CA GLY A 195 -15.47 -3.61 -0.79
C GLY A 195 -15.73 -3.23 0.67
N ALA A 196 -15.13 -2.12 1.16
CA ALA A 196 -15.31 -1.67 2.55
C ALA A 196 -16.80 -1.44 2.88
N GLY A 197 -17.32 -2.21 3.83
CA GLY A 197 -18.71 -2.12 4.26
C GLY A 197 -19.76 -2.67 3.28
N ALA A 198 -19.37 -3.19 2.12
CA ALA A 198 -20.29 -3.87 1.20
C ALA A 198 -20.70 -5.23 1.79
N ARG A 199 -22.01 -5.49 1.86
CA ARG A 199 -22.62 -6.74 2.36
C ARG A 199 -23.95 -7.02 1.65
N GLY A 200 -24.40 -8.27 1.66
CA GLY A 200 -25.67 -8.70 1.11
C GLY A 200 -25.84 -8.33 -0.36
N ALA A 201 -26.97 -7.72 -0.71
CA ALA A 201 -27.30 -7.36 -2.09
C ALA A 201 -26.25 -6.45 -2.74
N ARG A 202 -25.60 -5.56 -1.98
CA ARG A 202 -24.55 -4.68 -2.51
C ARG A 202 -23.28 -5.45 -2.87
N LEU A 203 -22.88 -6.38 -2.02
CA LEU A 203 -21.72 -7.24 -2.30
C LEU A 203 -22.00 -8.19 -3.46
N MET A 204 -23.23 -8.73 -3.55
CA MET A 204 -23.66 -9.55 -4.69
C MET A 204 -23.64 -8.76 -6.01
N ALA A 205 -24.15 -7.52 -6.01
CA ALA A 205 -24.11 -6.66 -7.19
C ALA A 205 -22.66 -6.34 -7.61
N TYR A 206 -21.80 -6.08 -6.65
CA TYR A 206 -20.39 -5.82 -6.89
C TYR A 206 -19.65 -7.02 -7.48
N ALA A 207 -19.88 -8.23 -6.95
CA ALA A 207 -19.34 -9.46 -7.50
C ALA A 207 -19.93 -9.76 -8.91
N ALA A 208 -21.23 -9.54 -9.10
CA ALA A 208 -21.89 -9.74 -10.39
C ALA A 208 -21.37 -8.80 -11.50
N ALA A 209 -20.86 -7.62 -11.15
CA ALA A 209 -20.19 -6.72 -12.09
C ALA A 209 -18.83 -7.24 -12.56
N GLY A 210 -18.30 -8.29 -11.94
CA GLY A 210 -17.06 -8.95 -12.35
C GLY A 210 -15.88 -8.74 -11.41
N THR A 211 -16.05 -8.07 -10.28
CA THR A 211 -15.00 -7.95 -9.25
C THR A 211 -14.55 -9.33 -8.81
N THR A 212 -13.23 -9.56 -8.72
CA THR A 212 -12.64 -10.89 -8.51
C THR A 212 -12.02 -11.09 -7.12
N SER A 213 -11.71 -10.00 -6.40
CA SER A 213 -11.14 -10.04 -5.06
C SER A 213 -11.68 -8.98 -4.11
N CYS A 214 -11.31 -9.07 -2.85
CA CYS A 214 -11.49 -7.98 -1.89
C CYS A 214 -10.50 -8.13 -0.72
N HIS A 215 -9.83 -7.02 -0.37
CA HIS A 215 -8.94 -6.93 0.78
C HIS A 215 -9.61 -6.29 2.03
N GLU A 216 -10.86 -5.86 1.93
CA GLU A 216 -11.58 -5.11 2.97
C GLU A 216 -12.40 -5.98 3.95
N SER A 217 -12.01 -7.24 4.17
CA SER A 217 -12.61 -8.08 5.20
C SER A 217 -12.07 -7.74 6.58
N VAL A 218 -12.92 -7.22 7.47
CA VAL A 218 -12.54 -6.83 8.85
C VAL A 218 -12.99 -7.85 9.90
N SER A 219 -13.70 -8.90 9.50
CA SER A 219 -14.19 -9.97 10.36
C SER A 219 -14.26 -11.31 9.64
N ALA A 220 -14.37 -12.39 10.41
CA ALA A 220 -14.59 -13.73 9.90
C ALA A 220 -15.84 -13.83 9.02
N ALA A 221 -16.93 -13.16 9.40
CA ALA A 221 -18.19 -13.15 8.65
C ALA A 221 -18.03 -12.43 7.31
N ASP A 222 -17.29 -11.31 7.26
CA ASP A 222 -17.01 -10.60 6.01
C ASP A 222 -16.22 -11.48 5.02
N ALA A 223 -15.19 -12.18 5.52
CA ALA A 223 -14.39 -13.07 4.69
C ALA A 223 -15.22 -14.26 4.16
N ALA A 224 -16.03 -14.88 5.02
CA ALA A 224 -16.87 -16.00 4.64
C ALA A 224 -17.91 -15.60 3.57
N GLU A 225 -18.54 -14.43 3.69
CA GLU A 225 -19.50 -13.93 2.71
C GLU A 225 -18.84 -13.71 1.33
N ARG A 226 -17.63 -13.15 1.30
CA ARG A 226 -16.87 -12.94 0.06
C ARG A 226 -16.47 -14.25 -0.61
N LEU A 227 -15.94 -15.20 0.15
CA LEU A 227 -15.60 -16.52 -0.37
C LEU A 227 -16.84 -17.25 -0.92
N ALA A 228 -17.97 -17.16 -0.23
CA ALA A 228 -19.23 -17.78 -0.68
C ALA A 228 -19.74 -17.21 -2.01
N LEU A 229 -19.35 -15.97 -2.34
CA LEU A 229 -19.67 -15.32 -3.62
C LEU A 229 -18.57 -15.52 -4.68
N GLY A 230 -17.52 -16.30 -4.39
CA GLY A 230 -16.43 -16.59 -5.32
C GLY A 230 -15.34 -15.51 -5.38
N LEU A 231 -15.39 -14.49 -4.51
CA LEU A 231 -14.34 -13.48 -4.42
C LEU A 231 -13.10 -14.05 -3.72
N ALA A 232 -11.93 -13.77 -4.23
CA ALA A 232 -10.69 -14.01 -3.50
C ALA A 232 -10.59 -13.05 -2.29
N VAL A 233 -10.18 -13.58 -1.15
CA VAL A 233 -10.01 -12.81 0.10
C VAL A 233 -8.54 -12.56 0.35
N MET A 234 -8.14 -11.30 0.30
CA MET A 234 -6.81 -10.83 0.63
C MET A 234 -6.81 -10.28 2.06
N VAL A 235 -6.17 -11.00 2.98
CA VAL A 235 -6.17 -10.66 4.41
C VAL A 235 -5.01 -9.73 4.69
N ARG A 236 -5.31 -8.53 5.16
CA ARG A 236 -4.31 -7.48 5.42
C ARG A 236 -3.63 -7.63 6.77
N GLU A 237 -2.32 -7.40 6.75
CA GLU A 237 -1.52 -7.19 7.95
C GLU A 237 -0.34 -6.28 7.60
N GLY A 238 -0.51 -4.97 7.77
CA GLY A 238 0.52 -4.00 7.43
C GLY A 238 0.35 -2.66 8.14
N PHE A 239 0.86 -1.61 7.53
CA PHE A 239 0.85 -0.26 8.10
C PHE A 239 -0.56 0.29 8.30
N VAL A 240 -1.45 0.11 7.31
CA VAL A 240 -2.81 0.69 7.34
C VAL A 240 -3.74 -0.13 8.22
N ARG A 241 -3.73 -1.46 8.07
CA ARG A 241 -4.64 -2.39 8.74
C ARG A 241 -3.94 -3.65 9.23
N ARG A 242 -4.44 -4.20 10.33
CA ARG A 242 -3.95 -5.44 10.96
C ARG A 242 -5.14 -6.33 11.33
N GLU A 243 -5.66 -7.07 10.34
CA GLU A 243 -6.94 -7.78 10.45
C GLU A 243 -6.81 -9.30 10.55
N MET A 244 -5.58 -9.84 10.45
CA MET A 244 -5.35 -11.29 10.48
C MET A 244 -5.96 -11.98 11.70
N ALA A 245 -5.86 -11.39 12.89
CA ALA A 245 -6.39 -11.99 14.11
C ALA A 245 -7.92 -12.19 14.07
N ALA A 246 -8.64 -11.31 13.37
CA ALA A 246 -10.09 -11.37 13.23
C ALA A 246 -10.54 -12.29 12.06
N VAL A 247 -9.73 -12.40 11.01
CA VAL A 247 -10.13 -13.05 9.75
C VAL A 247 -9.56 -14.46 9.61
N VAL A 248 -8.28 -14.67 9.92
CA VAL A 248 -7.56 -15.96 9.70
C VAL A 248 -8.22 -17.14 10.39
N PRO A 249 -8.76 -17.06 11.62
CA PRO A 249 -9.41 -18.19 12.25
C PRO A 249 -10.55 -18.81 11.42
N ALA A 250 -11.33 -17.98 10.71
CA ALA A 250 -12.39 -18.48 9.84
C ALA A 250 -11.84 -19.16 8.57
N LEU A 251 -10.75 -18.63 8.01
CA LEU A 251 -10.12 -19.19 6.80
C LEU A 251 -9.35 -20.49 7.10
N ARG A 252 -8.72 -20.57 8.29
CA ARG A 252 -7.93 -21.71 8.72
C ARG A 252 -8.73 -23.01 8.70
N ASP A 253 -9.96 -22.95 9.12
CA ASP A 253 -10.81 -24.15 9.32
C ASP A 253 -11.60 -24.53 8.06
N LEU A 254 -11.56 -23.70 7.01
CA LEU A 254 -12.16 -23.99 5.71
C LEU A 254 -11.27 -24.91 4.86
N PRO A 255 -11.84 -25.74 3.96
CA PRO A 255 -11.08 -26.41 2.92
C PRO A 255 -10.27 -25.40 2.09
N GLU A 256 -9.09 -25.80 1.62
CA GLU A 256 -8.28 -24.93 0.76
C GLU A 256 -8.96 -24.75 -0.60
N SER A 257 -9.31 -23.52 -0.91
CA SER A 257 -9.97 -23.16 -2.18
C SER A 257 -9.02 -22.45 -3.16
N GLY A 258 -7.82 -22.07 -2.70
CA GLY A 258 -6.90 -21.23 -3.47
C GLY A 258 -7.32 -19.74 -3.51
N GLN A 259 -8.36 -19.35 -2.78
CA GLN A 259 -8.91 -17.98 -2.79
C GLN A 259 -8.48 -17.13 -1.60
N ALA A 260 -7.76 -17.70 -0.63
CA ALA A 260 -7.21 -16.94 0.51
C ALA A 260 -5.77 -16.51 0.22
N MET A 261 -5.45 -15.27 0.48
CA MET A 261 -4.12 -14.67 0.34
C MET A 261 -3.81 -13.79 1.56
N LEU A 262 -2.54 -13.70 1.94
CA LEU A 262 -2.05 -12.72 2.92
C LEU A 262 -1.36 -11.60 2.15
N VAL A 263 -1.65 -10.35 2.51
CA VAL A 263 -1.16 -9.16 1.83
C VAL A 263 -0.75 -8.10 2.84
N THR A 264 0.17 -7.22 2.44
CA THR A 264 0.60 -6.14 3.33
C THR A 264 -0.32 -4.91 3.26
N ASP A 265 -0.89 -4.60 2.11
CA ASP A 265 -1.63 -3.35 1.89
C ASP A 265 -0.78 -2.12 2.36
N LEU A 266 0.44 -2.03 1.91
CA LEU A 266 1.58 -1.26 2.42
C LEU A 266 2.22 -1.91 3.66
N ALA A 267 3.43 -2.45 3.48
CA ALA A 267 4.18 -3.08 4.56
C ALA A 267 4.44 -2.09 5.72
N ASP A 268 4.29 -2.57 6.94
CA ASP A 268 4.73 -1.79 8.11
C ASP A 268 6.25 -1.61 8.07
N PHE A 269 6.73 -0.39 8.34
CA PHE A 269 8.15 -0.07 8.18
C PHE A 269 9.05 -0.81 9.16
N GLU A 270 8.62 -0.95 10.41
CA GLU A 270 9.38 -1.68 11.43
C GLU A 270 9.47 -3.16 11.06
N ASP A 271 8.34 -3.76 10.65
CA ASP A 271 8.26 -5.13 10.20
C ASP A 271 9.14 -5.35 8.94
N LEU A 272 9.05 -4.46 7.95
CA LEU A 272 9.84 -4.53 6.71
C LEU A 272 11.36 -4.47 6.99
N ILE A 273 11.78 -3.56 7.84
CA ILE A 273 13.20 -3.39 8.21
C ILE A 273 13.70 -4.62 9.00
N ALA A 274 12.91 -5.09 9.96
CA ALA A 274 13.33 -6.17 10.86
C ALA A 274 13.27 -7.55 10.18
N ALA A 275 12.18 -7.86 9.48
CA ALA A 275 11.87 -9.21 9.04
C ALA A 275 11.49 -9.36 7.56
N GLY A 276 11.18 -8.28 6.84
CA GLY A 276 10.68 -8.29 5.48
C GLY A 276 9.18 -8.05 5.39
N ALA A 277 8.62 -8.08 4.18
CA ALA A 277 7.21 -7.70 3.98
C ALA A 277 6.23 -8.80 4.45
N LEU A 278 6.34 -10.02 3.92
CA LEU A 278 5.40 -11.11 4.19
C LEU A 278 5.83 -12.08 5.32
N ASN A 279 7.08 -12.06 5.74
CA ASN A 279 7.58 -12.98 6.78
C ASN A 279 6.87 -12.78 8.13
N PRO A 280 6.60 -11.54 8.60
CA PRO A 280 5.80 -11.33 9.81
C PRO A 280 4.37 -11.87 9.69
N LEU A 281 3.79 -11.80 8.48
CA LEU A 281 2.46 -12.33 8.20
C LEU A 281 2.44 -13.86 8.29
N LEU A 282 3.45 -14.51 7.71
CA LEU A 282 3.62 -15.98 7.82
C LEU A 282 3.78 -16.41 9.28
N ALA A 283 4.63 -15.73 10.04
CA ALA A 283 4.84 -15.99 11.47
C ALA A 283 3.53 -15.84 12.27
N LYS A 284 2.79 -14.76 12.01
CA LYS A 284 1.50 -14.50 12.65
C LYS A 284 0.43 -15.53 12.25
N ALA A 285 0.37 -15.94 10.97
CA ALA A 285 -0.54 -16.99 10.51
C ALA A 285 -0.26 -18.33 11.23
N ALA A 286 1.01 -18.71 11.35
CA ALA A 286 1.43 -19.89 12.09
C ALA A 286 1.04 -19.80 13.57
N ALA A 287 1.24 -18.66 14.22
CA ALA A 287 0.80 -18.40 15.59
C ALA A 287 -0.72 -18.46 15.76
N LEU A 288 -1.50 -18.13 14.73
CA LEU A 288 -2.95 -18.27 14.68
C LEU A 288 -3.40 -19.69 14.31
N GLY A 289 -2.47 -20.65 14.21
CA GLY A 289 -2.76 -22.06 14.01
C GLY A 289 -2.93 -22.48 12.55
N VAL A 290 -2.53 -21.65 11.57
CA VAL A 290 -2.47 -22.05 10.17
C VAL A 290 -1.26 -22.95 9.95
N ALA A 291 -1.44 -24.11 9.31
CA ALA A 291 -0.31 -24.97 8.95
C ALA A 291 0.71 -24.18 8.10
N PRO A 292 2.02 -24.21 8.43
CA PRO A 292 3.02 -23.37 7.76
C PRO A 292 3.03 -23.50 6.23
N ALA A 293 2.90 -24.71 5.69
CA ALA A 293 2.86 -24.93 4.25
C ALA A 293 1.61 -24.29 3.58
N ARG A 294 0.49 -24.22 4.30
CA ARG A 294 -0.72 -23.54 3.87
C ARG A 294 -0.54 -22.00 3.92
N ALA A 295 0.05 -21.48 4.98
CA ALA A 295 0.38 -20.05 5.07
C ALA A 295 1.30 -19.63 3.92
N VAL A 296 2.32 -20.44 3.61
CA VAL A 296 3.21 -20.20 2.45
C VAL A 296 2.41 -20.22 1.14
N ALA A 297 1.45 -21.14 0.95
CA ALA A 297 0.59 -21.15 -0.23
C ALA A 297 -0.21 -19.86 -0.38
N TRP A 298 -0.69 -19.26 0.73
CA TRP A 298 -1.42 -17.99 0.74
C TRP A 298 -0.55 -16.78 0.35
N CYS A 299 0.77 -16.92 0.42
CA CYS A 299 1.74 -15.89 0.01
C CYS A 299 2.54 -16.28 -1.25
N SER A 300 2.14 -17.32 -1.99
CA SER A 300 2.92 -17.79 -3.15
C SER A 300 2.05 -18.38 -4.24
N LEU A 301 1.57 -19.61 -4.09
CA LEU A 301 0.80 -20.32 -5.11
C LEU A 301 -0.57 -19.69 -5.36
N ASN A 302 -1.27 -19.24 -4.29
CA ASN A 302 -2.59 -18.64 -4.42
C ASN A 302 -2.52 -17.29 -5.17
N PRO A 303 -1.63 -16.34 -4.81
CA PRO A 303 -1.38 -15.16 -5.62
C PRO A 303 -1.04 -15.48 -7.09
N ALA A 304 -0.11 -16.44 -7.30
CA ALA A 304 0.30 -16.79 -8.65
C ALA A 304 -0.85 -17.35 -9.50
N ARG A 305 -1.72 -18.18 -8.92
CA ARG A 305 -2.92 -18.72 -9.60
C ARG A 305 -3.95 -17.63 -9.86
N TYR A 306 -4.19 -16.77 -8.88
CA TYR A 306 -5.17 -15.70 -8.97
C TYR A 306 -4.83 -14.74 -10.12
N PHE A 307 -3.58 -14.32 -10.23
CA PHE A 307 -3.12 -13.42 -11.30
C PHE A 307 -2.69 -14.13 -12.60
N GLY A 308 -2.84 -15.46 -12.69
CA GLY A 308 -2.46 -16.20 -13.89
C GLY A 308 -0.95 -16.25 -14.14
N LEU A 309 -0.12 -16.08 -13.11
CA LEU A 309 1.35 -16.13 -13.18
C LEU A 309 1.80 -17.61 -13.29
N ARG A 310 1.79 -18.11 -14.52
CA ARG A 310 2.07 -19.52 -14.79
C ARG A 310 3.48 -19.89 -14.37
N TYR A 311 3.59 -21.04 -13.71
CA TYR A 311 4.86 -21.61 -13.24
C TYR A 311 5.59 -20.76 -12.19
N MET A 312 4.89 -19.92 -11.44
CA MET A 312 5.40 -19.20 -10.27
C MET A 312 4.73 -19.70 -8.98
N GLY A 313 5.35 -19.42 -7.84
CA GLY A 313 4.77 -19.66 -6.52
C GLY A 313 4.84 -21.10 -6.00
N ALA A 314 5.64 -21.97 -6.58
CA ALA A 314 5.83 -23.33 -6.08
C ALA A 314 7.26 -23.86 -6.31
N VAL A 315 7.72 -24.73 -5.43
CA VAL A 315 8.93 -25.54 -5.64
C VAL A 315 8.50 -26.83 -6.34
N ALA A 316 8.53 -26.81 -7.68
CA ALA A 316 8.10 -27.96 -8.48
C ALA A 316 8.80 -27.98 -9.85
N PRO A 317 9.01 -29.15 -10.46
CA PRO A 317 9.63 -29.23 -11.79
C PRO A 317 8.91 -28.37 -12.83
N GLY A 318 9.68 -27.57 -13.58
CA GLY A 318 9.19 -26.63 -14.58
C GLY A 318 8.83 -25.24 -14.03
N TYR A 319 8.67 -25.07 -12.71
CA TYR A 319 8.41 -23.77 -12.09
C TYR A 319 9.67 -22.90 -12.07
N VAL A 320 9.47 -21.60 -12.14
CA VAL A 320 10.53 -20.60 -11.98
C VAL A 320 11.21 -20.81 -10.62
N ALA A 321 12.52 -20.84 -10.62
CA ALA A 321 13.31 -21.05 -9.41
C ALA A 321 13.51 -19.74 -8.62
N ASP A 322 12.38 -19.09 -8.31
CA ASP A 322 12.30 -18.03 -7.32
C ASP A 322 12.06 -18.75 -5.97
N LEU A 323 13.09 -18.79 -5.12
CA LEU A 323 13.14 -19.65 -3.96
C LEU A 323 13.71 -18.92 -2.75
N ALA A 324 13.25 -19.32 -1.55
CA ALA A 324 13.83 -18.90 -0.29
C ALA A 324 14.15 -20.11 0.59
N LEU A 325 15.37 -20.22 1.10
CA LEU A 325 15.73 -21.16 2.14
C LEU A 325 15.64 -20.48 3.49
N VAL A 326 14.74 -20.96 4.36
CA VAL A 326 14.54 -20.42 5.71
C VAL A 326 14.98 -21.41 6.78
N GLU A 327 15.48 -20.87 7.89
CA GLU A 327 15.98 -21.69 9.00
C GLU A 327 14.87 -22.43 9.74
N ASP A 328 13.71 -21.79 9.88
CA ASP A 328 12.55 -22.30 10.60
C ASP A 328 11.23 -21.84 9.97
N LEU A 329 10.12 -22.41 10.43
CA LEU A 329 8.76 -22.07 10.01
C LEU A 329 7.97 -21.32 11.12
N GLN A 330 8.68 -20.66 12.01
CA GLN A 330 8.11 -19.80 13.05
C GLN A 330 8.38 -18.33 12.73
N GLU A 331 9.63 -17.98 12.43
CA GLU A 331 10.04 -16.62 12.05
C GLU A 331 10.25 -16.47 10.53
N PHE A 332 10.38 -17.59 9.80
CA PHE A 332 10.62 -17.60 8.35
C PHE A 332 11.83 -16.78 7.93
N ARG A 333 12.90 -16.84 8.73
CA ARG A 333 14.12 -16.07 8.49
C ARG A 333 14.89 -16.65 7.32
N ALA A 334 15.02 -15.88 6.22
CA ALA A 334 15.69 -16.33 5.01
C ALA A 334 17.23 -16.38 5.19
N ARG A 335 17.82 -17.55 4.93
CA ARG A 335 19.27 -17.74 4.82
C ARG A 335 19.78 -17.47 3.42
N TRP A 336 19.10 -17.97 2.41
CA TRP A 336 19.40 -17.76 1.00
C TRP A 336 18.13 -17.47 0.20
N VAL A 337 18.29 -16.64 -0.83
CA VAL A 337 17.19 -16.30 -1.76
C VAL A 337 17.70 -16.38 -3.19
N TRP A 338 16.99 -17.09 -4.03
CA TRP A 338 17.25 -17.19 -5.46
C TRP A 338 16.13 -16.52 -6.25
N LEU A 339 16.52 -15.86 -7.35
CA LEU A 339 15.62 -15.47 -8.43
C LEU A 339 16.09 -16.15 -9.71
N GLU A 340 15.17 -16.81 -10.39
CA GLU A 340 15.47 -17.57 -11.62
C GLU A 340 16.69 -18.47 -11.45
N GLY A 341 16.77 -19.18 -10.31
CA GLY A 341 17.84 -20.08 -9.97
C GLY A 341 19.19 -19.44 -9.62
N ARG A 342 19.29 -18.13 -9.64
CA ARG A 342 20.51 -17.39 -9.31
C ARG A 342 20.43 -16.85 -7.87
N LEU A 343 21.45 -17.14 -7.06
CA LEU A 343 21.51 -16.63 -5.70
C LEU A 343 21.58 -15.09 -5.73
N LYS A 344 20.62 -14.43 -5.06
CA LYS A 344 20.50 -12.96 -5.01
C LYS A 344 20.75 -12.40 -3.61
N ALA A 345 20.43 -13.18 -2.57
CA ALA A 345 20.61 -12.73 -1.20
C ALA A 345 21.10 -13.86 -0.28
N GLN A 346 21.86 -13.46 0.73
CA GLN A 346 22.35 -14.35 1.77
C GLN A 346 22.25 -13.65 3.14
N GLN A 347 21.74 -14.39 4.14
CA GLN A 347 21.61 -13.91 5.53
C GLN A 347 20.98 -12.50 5.64
N GLY A 348 19.89 -12.30 4.92
CA GLY A 348 19.13 -11.06 4.95
C GLY A 348 19.78 -9.86 4.26
N ARG A 349 20.76 -10.09 3.39
CA ARG A 349 21.43 -9.04 2.60
C ARG A 349 21.50 -9.44 1.13
N LEU A 350 21.28 -8.48 0.24
CA LEU A 350 21.51 -8.68 -1.19
C LEU A 350 23.02 -8.86 -1.45
N LEU A 351 23.36 -9.74 -2.38
CA LEU A 351 24.75 -9.93 -2.85
C LEU A 351 25.24 -8.74 -3.67
N GLN A 352 24.32 -8.03 -4.31
CA GLN A 352 24.58 -6.81 -5.07
C GLN A 352 23.53 -5.78 -4.69
N PRO A 353 23.95 -4.54 -4.34
CA PRO A 353 22.98 -3.49 -4.04
C PRO A 353 22.11 -3.19 -5.27
N PRO A 354 20.86 -2.72 -5.08
CA PRO A 354 20.03 -2.26 -6.18
C PRO A 354 20.72 -1.14 -6.96
N GLN A 355 20.57 -1.16 -8.27
CA GLN A 355 20.98 -0.02 -9.08
C GLN A 355 20.03 1.15 -8.79
N ALA A 356 20.59 2.32 -8.50
CA ALA A 356 19.79 3.52 -8.26
C ALA A 356 19.02 3.91 -9.54
N PHE A 357 17.71 4.03 -9.44
CA PHE A 357 16.89 4.60 -10.50
C PHE A 357 16.85 6.12 -10.35
N VAL A 358 17.18 6.84 -11.41
CA VAL A 358 17.26 8.31 -11.39
C VAL A 358 16.04 8.90 -12.06
N TYR A 359 15.20 9.55 -11.27
CA TYR A 359 14.07 10.30 -11.80
C TYR A 359 14.53 11.64 -12.41
N PRO A 360 13.86 12.13 -13.46
CA PRO A 360 14.19 13.42 -14.06
C PRO A 360 13.88 14.57 -13.11
N PRO A 361 14.52 15.76 -13.26
CA PRO A 361 14.26 16.92 -12.40
C PRO A 361 12.79 17.35 -12.35
N SER A 362 12.00 17.08 -13.40
CA SER A 362 10.56 17.35 -13.44
C SER A 362 9.76 16.56 -12.38
N ALA A 363 10.30 15.47 -11.87
CA ALA A 363 9.68 14.70 -10.80
C ALA A 363 9.55 15.49 -9.48
N SER A 364 10.47 16.43 -9.25
CA SER A 364 10.46 17.28 -8.04
C SER A 364 9.66 18.57 -8.20
N ALA A 365 9.00 18.78 -9.34
CA ALA A 365 8.22 19.97 -9.66
C ALA A 365 6.71 19.71 -9.83
N THR A 366 6.19 18.71 -9.13
CA THR A 366 4.80 18.27 -9.26
C THR A 366 3.83 19.02 -8.32
N LEU A 367 4.35 19.65 -7.26
CA LEU A 367 3.58 20.46 -6.33
C LEU A 367 3.53 21.90 -6.84
N ARG A 368 2.41 22.30 -7.46
CA ARG A 368 2.27 23.59 -8.20
C ARG A 368 1.46 24.64 -7.45
N CYS A 369 0.91 24.34 -6.26
CA CYS A 369 0.15 25.31 -5.50
C CYS A 369 0.99 26.59 -5.22
N PRO A 370 0.34 27.76 -5.22
CA PRO A 370 1.02 29.02 -4.95
C PRO A 370 1.48 29.10 -3.48
N PRO A 371 2.24 30.14 -3.08
CA PRO A 371 2.54 30.39 -1.68
C PRO A 371 1.29 30.45 -0.81
N LEU A 372 1.40 29.92 0.40
CA LEU A 372 0.31 29.76 1.37
C LEU A 372 0.57 30.64 2.61
N PRO A 373 0.39 31.98 2.52
CA PRO A 373 0.57 32.86 3.67
C PRO A 373 -0.49 32.59 4.74
N PRO A 374 -0.31 33.05 5.98
CA PRO A 374 -1.25 32.83 7.07
C PRO A 374 -2.70 33.22 6.74
N GLU A 375 -2.87 34.28 5.98
CA GLU A 375 -4.18 34.79 5.55
C GLU A 375 -4.97 33.79 4.70
N ALA A 376 -4.27 32.91 3.97
CA ALA A 376 -4.90 31.85 3.19
C ALA A 376 -5.71 30.87 4.06
N PHE A 377 -5.35 30.75 5.33
CA PHE A 377 -6.03 29.87 6.29
C PHE A 377 -7.12 30.55 7.11
N CYS A 378 -7.45 31.82 6.80
CA CYS A 378 -8.51 32.54 7.50
C CYS A 378 -9.90 32.14 6.98
N LEU A 379 -10.78 31.71 7.87
CA LEU A 379 -12.19 31.49 7.58
C LEU A 379 -13.01 32.68 8.11
N ALA A 380 -13.53 33.47 7.19
CA ALA A 380 -14.26 34.68 7.55
C ALA A 380 -15.64 34.38 8.16
N ALA A 381 -15.95 35.02 9.29
CA ALA A 381 -17.28 35.02 9.88
C ALA A 381 -17.56 36.35 10.61
N PRO A 382 -18.82 36.83 10.63
CA PRO A 382 -19.21 37.99 11.41
C PRO A 382 -19.33 37.69 12.91
N GLY A 383 -19.37 38.72 13.72
CA GLY A 383 -19.61 38.63 15.16
C GLY A 383 -18.39 38.22 15.98
N GLY A 384 -18.60 37.82 17.22
CA GLY A 384 -17.53 37.41 18.15
C GLY A 384 -17.42 35.90 18.34
N ARG A 385 -18.41 35.15 17.88
CA ARG A 385 -18.46 33.69 17.88
C ARG A 385 -19.14 33.16 16.62
N ALA A 386 -18.73 31.97 16.19
CA ALA A 386 -19.32 31.26 15.08
C ALA A 386 -19.57 29.80 15.44
N ARG A 387 -20.74 29.29 15.08
CA ARG A 387 -21.03 27.85 15.16
C ARG A 387 -20.54 27.19 13.90
N VAL A 388 -19.74 26.14 14.06
CA VAL A 388 -19.09 25.45 12.95
C VAL A 388 -19.37 23.96 12.96
N ARG A 389 -19.41 23.38 11.77
CA ARG A 389 -19.40 21.94 11.55
C ARG A 389 -17.97 21.41 11.68
N VAL A 390 -17.80 20.32 12.41
CA VAL A 390 -16.50 19.73 12.74
C VAL A 390 -16.45 18.27 12.26
N VAL A 391 -15.39 17.89 11.59
CA VAL A 391 -15.09 16.48 11.31
C VAL A 391 -14.43 15.88 12.54
N GLU A 392 -15.16 15.06 13.30
CA GLU A 392 -14.64 14.40 14.50
C GLU A 392 -14.21 12.98 14.17
N ALA A 393 -13.01 12.60 14.58
CA ALA A 393 -12.54 11.22 14.47
C ALA A 393 -13.27 10.33 15.49
N ALA A 394 -13.84 9.24 15.04
CA ALA A 394 -14.54 8.24 15.86
C ALA A 394 -13.81 6.88 15.89
N GLY A 395 -12.63 6.80 15.29
CA GLY A 395 -11.77 5.62 15.18
C GLY A 395 -10.58 5.94 14.30
N ASP A 396 -9.82 4.93 13.88
CA ASP A 396 -8.64 5.12 13.03
C ASP A 396 -8.99 5.69 11.65
N THR A 397 -10.09 5.19 11.04
CA THR A 397 -10.54 5.59 9.70
C THR A 397 -12.02 6.02 9.65
N ILE A 398 -12.69 6.11 10.80
CA ILE A 398 -14.08 6.50 10.91
C ILE A 398 -14.17 7.94 11.40
N THR A 399 -15.02 8.75 10.75
CA THR A 399 -15.36 10.10 11.22
C THR A 399 -16.84 10.18 11.54
N LYS A 400 -17.23 11.22 12.26
CA LYS A 400 -18.61 11.63 12.50
C LYS A 400 -18.72 13.14 12.42
N GLU A 401 -19.92 13.63 12.21
CA GLU A 401 -20.19 15.05 12.34
C GLU A 401 -20.25 15.44 13.82
N ALA A 402 -19.61 16.54 14.16
CA ALA A 402 -19.74 17.27 15.40
C ALA A 402 -19.94 18.75 15.12
N GLN A 403 -20.23 19.51 16.15
CA GLN A 403 -20.38 20.97 16.08
C GLN A 403 -19.61 21.61 17.22
N ALA A 404 -19.08 22.79 16.98
CA ALA A 404 -18.40 23.60 17.99
C ALA A 404 -18.80 25.06 17.87
N GLU A 405 -18.78 25.78 18.98
CA GLU A 405 -18.87 27.24 19.00
C GLU A 405 -17.47 27.81 19.21
N LEU A 406 -16.93 28.47 18.19
CA LEU A 406 -15.57 28.98 18.17
C LEU A 406 -15.53 30.50 18.24
N LYS A 407 -14.44 31.04 18.77
CA LYS A 407 -14.19 32.49 18.84
C LYS A 407 -13.92 33.04 17.44
N VAL A 408 -14.49 34.19 17.14
CA VAL A 408 -14.15 34.99 15.97
C VAL A 408 -13.34 36.21 16.44
N ALA A 409 -12.15 36.40 15.88
CA ALA A 409 -11.30 37.52 16.14
C ALA A 409 -10.84 38.14 14.83
N GLN A 410 -10.96 39.45 14.70
CA GLN A 410 -10.63 40.19 13.47
C GLN A 410 -11.33 39.62 12.21
N GLY A 411 -12.58 39.16 12.40
CA GLY A 411 -13.34 38.56 11.30
C GLY A 411 -12.96 37.10 10.93
N ASN A 412 -12.02 36.48 11.65
CA ASN A 412 -11.54 35.10 11.40
C ASN A 412 -11.99 34.14 12.52
N VAL A 413 -12.53 33.00 12.15
CA VAL A 413 -12.86 31.92 13.09
C VAL A 413 -11.56 31.24 13.52
N LEU A 414 -11.27 31.23 14.81
CA LEU A 414 -10.06 30.65 15.38
C LEU A 414 -10.24 29.17 15.72
N ALA A 415 -9.16 28.39 15.66
CA ALA A 415 -9.09 27.07 16.27
C ALA A 415 -9.22 27.19 17.81
N ASP A 416 -9.69 26.12 18.45
CA ASP A 416 -9.73 26.01 19.92
C ASP A 416 -9.10 24.68 20.37
N PRO A 417 -7.78 24.65 20.59
CA PRO A 417 -7.08 23.48 21.07
C PRO A 417 -7.56 23.00 22.47
N GLY A 418 -8.19 23.90 23.23
CA GLY A 418 -8.79 23.54 24.52
C GLY A 418 -9.97 22.58 24.39
N GLN A 419 -10.73 22.70 23.30
CA GLN A 419 -11.83 21.80 22.91
C GLN A 419 -11.35 20.67 21.96
N ASP A 420 -10.05 20.55 21.70
CA ASP A 420 -9.46 19.67 20.66
C ASP A 420 -10.05 19.96 19.26
N VAL A 421 -10.34 21.22 18.95
CA VAL A 421 -10.84 21.64 17.64
C VAL A 421 -9.75 22.43 16.90
N LEU A 422 -9.17 21.82 15.90
CA LEU A 422 -8.14 22.40 15.05
C LEU A 422 -8.75 22.96 13.76
N LYS A 423 -8.13 23.96 13.19
CA LYS A 423 -8.40 24.36 11.81
C LYS A 423 -7.75 23.34 10.88
N MET A 424 -8.39 23.02 9.77
CA MET A 424 -7.81 22.18 8.70
C MET A 424 -8.05 22.82 7.33
N ALA A 425 -7.16 22.51 6.40
CA ALA A 425 -7.22 22.93 5.02
C ALA A 425 -6.87 21.76 4.08
N HIS A 426 -7.50 21.70 2.93
CA HIS A 426 -7.13 20.80 1.84
C HIS A 426 -6.89 21.64 0.59
N VAL A 427 -5.63 21.69 0.15
CA VAL A 427 -5.14 22.59 -0.91
C VAL A 427 -4.87 21.78 -2.17
N ASN A 428 -5.45 22.22 -3.29
CA ASN A 428 -5.17 21.65 -4.61
C ASN A 428 -3.71 21.88 -4.99
N ARG A 429 -2.96 20.82 -5.17
CA ARG A 429 -1.54 20.88 -5.52
C ARG A 429 -1.26 21.08 -7.01
N HIS A 430 -2.26 20.90 -7.87
CA HIS A 430 -2.11 20.88 -9.33
C HIS A 430 -2.36 22.23 -9.99
N SER A 431 -2.89 23.21 -9.24
CA SER A 431 -3.25 24.54 -9.71
C SER A 431 -2.22 25.59 -9.28
N ALA A 432 -1.80 26.44 -10.21
CA ALA A 432 -1.01 27.65 -9.90
C ALA A 432 -1.86 28.75 -9.23
N GLU A 433 -3.19 28.67 -9.32
CA GLU A 433 -4.11 29.50 -8.57
C GLU A 433 -4.43 28.83 -7.23
N LEU A 434 -4.61 29.64 -6.18
CA LEU A 434 -5.01 29.12 -4.87
C LEU A 434 -6.42 28.53 -4.96
N LYS A 435 -6.52 27.23 -4.85
CA LYS A 435 -7.76 26.48 -4.74
C LYS A 435 -7.66 25.61 -3.50
N MET A 436 -8.51 25.87 -2.53
CA MET A 436 -8.51 25.14 -1.27
C MET A 436 -9.85 25.25 -0.57
N ALA A 437 -10.12 24.31 0.30
CA ALA A 437 -11.21 24.37 1.25
C ALA A 437 -10.68 24.39 2.69
N LEU A 438 -11.43 25.07 3.56
CA LEU A 438 -11.17 25.17 4.99
C LEU A 438 -12.24 24.40 5.76
N GLY A 439 -11.88 23.88 6.92
CA GLY A 439 -12.77 23.19 7.82
C GLY A 439 -12.21 23.09 9.23
N PHE A 440 -12.88 22.31 10.06
CA PHE A 440 -12.43 22.05 11.43
C PHE A 440 -12.39 20.55 11.70
N ALA A 441 -11.35 20.14 12.42
CA ALA A 441 -11.06 18.75 12.78
C ALA A 441 -11.00 18.58 14.29
N LYS A 442 -11.49 17.44 14.79
CA LYS A 442 -11.40 17.05 16.20
C LYS A 442 -10.86 15.63 16.36
N GLY A 443 -10.07 15.40 17.38
CA GLY A 443 -9.49 14.10 17.68
C GLY A 443 -7.99 14.00 17.42
N TRP A 444 -7.28 15.14 17.47
CA TRP A 444 -5.82 15.20 17.31
C TRP A 444 -5.07 15.31 18.64
N GLY A 445 -5.67 16.00 19.63
CA GLY A 445 -5.05 16.29 20.93
C GLY A 445 -3.94 17.34 20.87
N LEU A 446 -3.67 17.96 19.71
CA LEU A 446 -2.67 19.03 19.59
C LEU A 446 -3.06 20.24 20.45
N ARG A 447 -2.09 20.77 21.20
CA ARG A 447 -2.23 21.96 22.04
C ARG A 447 -1.63 23.20 21.39
N GLN A 448 -0.68 23.02 20.50
CA GLN A 448 0.01 24.03 19.71
C GLN A 448 0.58 23.40 18.45
N GLY A 449 1.00 24.22 17.49
CA GLY A 449 1.66 23.76 16.28
C GLY A 449 0.70 23.34 15.18
N ALA A 450 1.29 22.85 14.11
CA ALA A 450 0.61 22.37 12.91
C ALA A 450 1.38 21.24 12.26
N LEU A 451 0.64 20.44 11.49
CA LEU A 451 1.21 19.49 10.53
C LEU A 451 0.72 19.82 9.13
N ALA A 452 1.56 19.51 8.13
CA ALA A 452 1.19 19.52 6.74
C ALA A 452 1.72 18.27 6.05
N THR A 453 0.93 17.70 5.11
CA THR A 453 1.35 16.56 4.30
C THR A 453 0.55 16.48 3.01
N ASN A 454 1.20 16.04 1.94
CA ASN A 454 0.52 15.67 0.70
C ASN A 454 0.49 14.14 0.47
N LEU A 455 0.82 13.33 1.48
CA LEU A 455 0.54 11.90 1.53
C LEU A 455 -0.93 11.67 1.84
N ILE A 456 -1.80 12.06 0.92
CA ILE A 456 -3.25 11.87 1.01
C ILE A 456 -3.64 10.90 -0.08
N TRP A 457 -4.38 9.86 0.27
CA TRP A 457 -4.81 8.82 -0.66
C TRP A 457 -5.52 9.43 -1.87
N ASP A 458 -5.34 8.82 -3.02
CA ASP A 458 -5.93 9.10 -4.32
C ASP A 458 -5.60 10.47 -4.91
N THR A 459 -5.78 11.56 -4.16
CA THR A 459 -5.61 12.93 -4.68
C THR A 459 -4.20 13.46 -4.53
N THR A 460 -3.49 13.00 -3.48
CA THR A 460 -2.18 13.53 -3.06
C THR A 460 -2.13 15.06 -2.85
N ASN A 461 -3.29 15.70 -2.68
CA ASN A 461 -3.42 17.11 -2.37
C ASN A 461 -2.81 17.46 -1.01
N LEU A 462 -2.47 18.72 -0.79
CA LEU A 462 -1.82 19.15 0.45
C LEU A 462 -2.86 19.35 1.56
N PHE A 463 -2.81 18.49 2.57
CA PHE A 463 -3.56 18.65 3.81
C PHE A 463 -2.74 19.40 4.85
N VAL A 464 -3.39 20.31 5.55
CA VAL A 464 -2.79 21.07 6.66
C VAL A 464 -3.77 21.07 7.84
N ALA A 465 -3.28 20.84 9.05
CA ALA A 465 -4.07 21.00 10.27
C ALA A 465 -3.23 21.65 11.37
N GLY A 466 -3.82 22.58 12.12
CA GLY A 466 -3.06 23.30 13.14
C GLY A 466 -3.88 24.16 14.09
N CYS A 467 -3.18 24.67 15.07
CA CYS A 467 -3.74 25.51 16.15
C CYS A 467 -3.78 26.99 15.78
N SER A 468 -2.97 27.42 14.79
CA SER A 468 -2.94 28.80 14.29
C SER A 468 -2.59 28.87 12.82
N GLU A 469 -3.05 29.91 12.13
CA GLU A 469 -2.80 30.14 10.71
C GLU A 469 -1.30 30.31 10.41
N ALA A 470 -0.55 30.92 11.30
CA ALA A 470 0.89 31.12 11.14
C ALA A 470 1.66 29.77 11.17
N GLU A 471 1.30 28.86 12.08
CA GLU A 471 1.90 27.53 12.17
C GLU A 471 1.48 26.66 10.99
N MET A 472 0.21 26.76 10.54
CA MET A 472 -0.30 26.08 9.35
C MET A 472 0.46 26.53 8.10
N SER A 473 0.67 27.86 7.95
CA SER A 473 1.46 28.42 6.85
C SER A 473 2.90 27.91 6.86
N LEU A 474 3.57 27.93 8.01
CA LEU A 474 4.95 27.46 8.12
C LEU A 474 5.09 25.96 7.77
N ALA A 475 4.17 25.12 8.24
CA ALA A 475 4.17 23.69 7.92
C ALA A 475 3.90 23.45 6.42
N ALA A 476 2.91 24.14 5.85
CA ALA A 476 2.54 24.03 4.43
C ALA A 476 3.67 24.51 3.50
N GLU A 477 4.27 25.66 3.77
CA GLU A 477 5.39 26.20 3.00
C GLU A 477 6.63 25.31 3.10
N THR A 478 6.85 24.65 4.23
CA THR A 478 7.92 23.65 4.37
C THR A 478 7.70 22.48 3.42
N VAL A 479 6.48 21.91 3.36
CA VAL A 479 6.15 20.82 2.42
C VAL A 479 6.29 21.30 0.98
N ARG A 480 5.80 22.50 0.67
CA ARG A 480 5.93 23.10 -0.66
C ARG A 480 7.40 23.27 -1.09
N ALA A 481 8.24 23.78 -0.20
CA ALA A 481 9.68 23.99 -0.46
C ALA A 481 10.45 22.68 -0.65
N MET A 482 10.01 21.58 -0.02
CA MET A 482 10.60 20.24 -0.20
C MET A 482 10.13 19.55 -1.49
N GLY A 483 9.17 20.11 -2.23
CA GLY A 483 8.53 19.46 -3.37
C GLY A 483 7.54 18.37 -2.99
N GLY A 484 7.20 18.25 -1.70
CA GLY A 484 6.27 17.30 -1.12
C GLY A 484 6.81 16.62 0.12
N GLY A 485 5.93 15.89 0.82
CA GLY A 485 6.28 15.15 2.02
C GLY A 485 5.43 15.53 3.23
N LEU A 486 6.08 15.62 4.38
CA LEU A 486 5.45 15.89 5.66
C LEU A 486 6.29 16.87 6.47
N ALA A 487 5.64 17.82 7.15
CA ALA A 487 6.28 18.76 8.05
C ALA A 487 5.45 19.00 9.32
N VAL A 488 6.15 19.17 10.44
CA VAL A 488 5.58 19.55 11.73
C VAL A 488 6.24 20.84 12.17
N ALA A 489 5.43 21.86 12.48
CA ALA A 489 5.90 23.19 12.88
C ALA A 489 5.20 23.65 14.16
N ALA A 490 5.89 24.46 14.97
CA ALA A 490 5.30 25.12 16.12
C ALA A 490 6.00 26.46 16.37
N GLY A 491 5.23 27.51 16.69
CA GLY A 491 5.72 28.88 16.75
C GLY A 491 6.32 29.30 15.41
N GLN A 492 7.60 29.66 15.41
CA GLN A 492 8.33 30.06 14.19
C GLN A 492 9.36 29.02 13.74
N ARG A 493 9.21 27.75 14.14
CA ARG A 493 10.20 26.69 13.90
C ARG A 493 9.59 25.46 13.28
N VAL A 494 10.26 24.91 12.28
CA VAL A 494 10.03 23.55 11.79
C VAL A 494 10.69 22.59 12.79
N LEU A 495 9.91 21.72 13.39
CA LEU A 495 10.37 20.76 14.41
C LEU A 495 10.87 19.44 13.78
N ALA A 496 10.17 18.99 12.76
CA ALA A 496 10.54 17.77 12.01
C ALA A 496 9.99 17.83 10.58
N ARG A 497 10.62 17.09 9.67
CA ARG A 497 10.20 17.02 8.27
C ARG A 497 10.61 15.68 7.64
N LEU A 498 9.83 15.22 6.68
CA LEU A 498 10.10 14.08 5.81
C LEU A 498 9.96 14.54 4.36
N PRO A 499 11.07 14.81 3.63
CA PRO A 499 11.02 15.16 2.22
C PRO A 499 10.65 13.97 1.34
N LEU A 500 9.70 14.17 0.43
CA LEU A 500 9.27 13.21 -0.57
C LEU A 500 9.24 13.88 -1.95
N PRO A 501 10.40 14.24 -2.52
CA PRO A 501 10.45 15.11 -3.70
C PRO A 501 9.98 14.44 -4.99
N ILE A 502 10.04 13.11 -5.12
CA ILE A 502 9.67 12.41 -6.34
C ILE A 502 8.16 12.28 -6.41
N GLY A 503 7.54 12.94 -7.38
CA GLY A 503 6.08 13.05 -7.49
C GLY A 503 5.44 13.79 -6.29
N GLY A 504 6.25 14.28 -5.36
CA GLY A 504 5.82 14.83 -4.07
C GLY A 504 5.48 13.76 -3.03
N ILE A 505 5.64 12.46 -3.32
CA ILE A 505 5.16 11.35 -2.51
C ILE A 505 6.20 10.23 -2.28
N ILE A 506 7.35 10.28 -2.95
CA ILE A 506 8.42 9.27 -2.84
C ILE A 506 9.73 9.94 -2.42
N SER A 507 10.45 9.31 -1.48
CA SER A 507 11.79 9.66 -1.05
C SER A 507 12.84 8.87 -1.84
N PRO A 508 13.97 9.48 -2.22
CA PRO A 508 15.12 8.75 -2.75
C PRO A 508 15.95 8.06 -1.66
N GLU A 509 15.66 8.34 -0.38
CA GLU A 509 16.43 7.83 0.75
C GLU A 509 16.13 6.34 1.02
N PRO A 510 17.06 5.61 1.67
CA PRO A 510 16.83 4.26 2.14
C PRO A 510 15.62 4.17 3.09
N VAL A 511 14.89 3.03 3.05
CA VAL A 511 13.70 2.83 3.90
C VAL A 511 13.93 3.10 5.39
N PRO A 512 15.06 2.66 6.01
CA PRO A 512 15.32 3.00 7.42
C PRO A 512 15.43 4.49 7.70
N GLU A 513 15.95 5.28 6.75
CA GLU A 513 16.06 6.72 6.91
C GLU A 513 14.69 7.41 6.74
N VAL A 514 13.88 6.95 5.78
CA VAL A 514 12.48 7.40 5.63
C VAL A 514 11.69 7.12 6.90
N HIS A 515 11.82 5.91 7.45
CA HIS A 515 11.20 5.53 8.72
C HIS A 515 11.65 6.42 9.88
N ARG A 516 12.96 6.67 10.02
CA ARG A 516 13.51 7.56 11.06
C ARG A 516 12.92 8.97 10.97
N MET A 517 12.86 9.56 9.76
CA MET A 517 12.28 10.90 9.56
C MET A 517 10.77 10.91 9.85
N ALA A 518 10.03 9.87 9.49
CA ALA A 518 8.62 9.73 9.84
C ALA A 518 8.41 9.66 11.36
N GLU A 519 9.27 8.91 12.07
CA GLU A 519 9.25 8.81 13.53
C GLU A 519 9.66 10.14 14.21
N ASP A 520 10.58 10.91 13.63
CA ASP A 520 10.89 12.26 14.10
C ASP A 520 9.65 13.16 14.03
N CYS A 521 8.90 13.10 12.93
CA CYS A 521 7.63 13.84 12.78
C CYS A 521 6.57 13.36 13.80
N ARG A 522 6.43 12.05 14.01
CA ARG A 522 5.51 11.50 15.02
C ARG A 522 5.86 11.96 16.43
N ARG A 523 7.16 11.92 16.79
CA ARG A 523 7.67 12.39 18.09
C ARG A 523 7.46 13.89 18.29
N ALA A 524 7.66 14.68 17.24
CA ALA A 524 7.38 16.12 17.28
C ALA A 524 5.90 16.38 17.56
N LEU A 525 4.97 15.69 16.88
CA LEU A 525 3.54 15.79 17.15
C LEU A 525 3.17 15.35 18.57
N ALA A 526 3.78 14.27 19.08
CA ALA A 526 3.58 13.82 20.46
C ALA A 526 4.02 14.90 21.47
N GLY A 527 5.16 15.55 21.24
CA GLY A 527 5.64 16.69 22.04
C GLY A 527 4.72 17.91 22.01
N LEU A 528 3.89 18.04 20.97
CA LEU A 528 2.86 19.09 20.84
C LEU A 528 1.50 18.68 21.41
N GLY A 529 1.39 17.49 22.02
CA GLY A 529 0.20 16.99 22.69
C GLY A 529 -0.60 15.95 21.92
N CYS A 530 -0.21 15.54 20.71
CA CYS A 530 -0.90 14.52 19.93
C CYS A 530 -0.61 13.10 20.49
N PRO A 531 -1.62 12.39 21.06
CA PRO A 531 -1.40 11.07 21.65
C PRO A 531 -1.47 9.92 20.64
N LEU A 532 -1.68 10.24 19.36
CA LEU A 532 -1.97 9.24 18.34
C LEU A 532 -0.71 8.44 17.98
N PRO A 533 -0.78 7.11 17.96
CA PRO A 533 0.34 6.28 17.50
C PRO A 533 0.59 6.44 16.00
N ARG A 534 -0.47 6.70 15.21
CA ARG A 534 -0.44 6.87 13.75
C ARG A 534 -1.09 8.19 13.32
N PRO A 535 -0.47 9.35 13.62
CA PRO A 535 -1.09 10.65 13.33
C PRO A 535 -1.27 10.91 11.81
N PHE A 536 -0.42 10.33 10.97
CA PHE A 536 -0.50 10.53 9.51
C PHE A 536 -1.68 9.80 8.88
N LEU A 537 -2.05 8.64 9.40
CA LEU A 537 -3.28 7.94 9.02
C LEU A 537 -4.53 8.80 9.31
N ARG A 538 -4.48 9.61 10.38
CA ARG A 538 -5.55 10.56 10.70
C ARG A 538 -5.70 11.65 9.63
N ALA A 539 -4.58 12.19 9.12
CA ALA A 539 -4.61 13.19 8.04
C ALA A 539 -5.26 12.60 6.77
N GLN A 540 -4.86 11.40 6.37
CA GLN A 540 -5.45 10.67 5.25
C GLN A 540 -6.96 10.45 5.46
N THR A 541 -7.35 10.00 6.65
CA THR A 541 -8.76 9.74 6.98
C THR A 541 -9.67 10.95 6.82
N PHE A 542 -9.21 12.15 7.18
CA PHE A 542 -10.05 13.35 7.07
C PHE A 542 -10.33 13.80 5.65
N CYS A 543 -9.53 13.34 4.69
CA CYS A 543 -9.66 13.70 3.27
C CYS A 543 -10.15 12.55 2.38
N PHE A 544 -10.13 11.31 2.85
CA PHE A 544 -10.39 10.14 2.03
C PHE A 544 -11.87 9.94 1.75
N THR A 545 -12.31 10.25 0.54
CA THR A 545 -13.69 10.17 0.07
C THR A 545 -14.19 8.74 -0.19
N GLY A 546 -13.30 7.75 -0.22
CA GLY A 546 -13.66 6.32 -0.30
C GLY A 546 -14.36 5.76 0.95
N LEU A 547 -14.41 6.53 2.06
CA LEU A 547 -15.10 6.15 3.29
C LEU A 547 -16.28 7.09 3.60
N PRO A 548 -17.36 6.59 4.25
CA PRO A 548 -18.57 7.37 4.53
C PRO A 548 -18.32 8.51 5.53
N PHE A 549 -19.35 9.37 5.69
CA PHE A 549 -19.43 10.55 6.55
C PHE A 549 -18.63 11.75 6.03
N LEU A 550 -18.33 12.72 6.90
CA LEU A 550 -17.71 13.99 6.50
C LEU A 550 -16.25 13.84 6.09
N ARG A 551 -15.89 14.44 4.95
CA ARG A 551 -14.52 14.52 4.43
C ARG A 551 -14.25 15.94 3.91
N LEU A 552 -13.03 16.44 4.13
CA LEU A 552 -12.59 17.69 3.55
C LEU A 552 -11.84 17.42 2.25
N THR A 553 -12.35 17.93 1.15
CA THR A 553 -11.68 17.89 -0.16
C THR A 553 -11.17 19.28 -0.53
N ASP A 554 -10.41 19.40 -1.61
CA ASP A 554 -9.95 20.69 -2.12
C ASP A 554 -11.09 21.58 -2.69
N LYS A 555 -12.29 20.99 -2.90
CA LYS A 555 -13.50 21.69 -3.38
C LYS A 555 -14.49 22.04 -2.27
N GLY A 556 -14.38 21.46 -1.09
CA GLY A 556 -15.28 21.74 0.02
C GLY A 556 -15.40 20.62 1.04
N LEU A 557 -16.24 20.83 2.04
CA LEU A 557 -16.63 19.79 3.00
C LEU A 557 -17.76 18.94 2.42
N VAL A 558 -17.54 17.63 2.32
CA VAL A 558 -18.48 16.68 1.69
C VAL A 558 -19.06 15.73 2.74
N ASP A 559 -20.36 15.58 2.76
CA ASP A 559 -21.03 14.40 3.33
C ASP A 559 -21.07 13.31 2.26
N VAL A 560 -20.12 12.38 2.33
CA VAL A 560 -19.98 11.30 1.35
C VAL A 560 -21.22 10.41 1.31
N ARG A 561 -21.83 10.14 2.47
CA ARG A 561 -23.04 9.30 2.56
C ARG A 561 -24.25 9.97 1.92
N ALA A 562 -24.40 11.28 2.14
CA ALA A 562 -25.47 12.06 1.54
C ALA A 562 -25.15 12.54 0.11
N ARG A 563 -23.90 12.30 -0.37
CA ARG A 563 -23.40 12.70 -1.69
C ARG A 563 -23.58 14.19 -1.99
N LYS A 564 -23.24 15.05 -1.03
CA LYS A 564 -23.39 16.51 -1.20
C LYS A 564 -22.33 17.29 -0.41
N PHE A 565 -22.05 18.49 -0.91
CA PHE A 565 -21.32 19.47 -0.13
C PHE A 565 -22.18 19.99 1.03
N VAL A 566 -21.53 20.30 2.14
CA VAL A 566 -22.14 20.89 3.34
C VAL A 566 -21.34 22.11 3.77
N GLU A 567 -22.04 23.11 4.32
CA GLU A 567 -21.43 24.33 4.80
C GLU A 567 -20.63 24.06 6.09
N VAL A 568 -19.50 24.75 6.23
CA VAL A 568 -18.67 24.72 7.45
C VAL A 568 -19.27 25.60 8.54
N LEU A 569 -19.77 26.79 8.17
CA LEU A 569 -20.49 27.69 9.08
C LEU A 569 -21.95 27.25 9.19
N LEU A 570 -22.51 27.26 10.40
CA LEU A 570 -23.88 26.83 10.71
C LEU A 570 -24.76 27.99 11.11
#